data_678a7c7ac7f8e5ae7418e5c6e89c1ed3
#
_entry.id   678a7c7ac7f8e5ae7418e5c6e89c1ed3
#
_cell.length_a   1.000
_cell.length_b   1.000
_cell.length_c   1.000
_cell.angle_alpha   90.00
_cell.angle_beta   90.00
_cell.angle_gamma   90.00
#
_symmetry.space_group_name_H-M   'P 1'
#
loop_
_entity.id
_entity.type
_entity.pdbx_description
1 polymer ?
#
loop_
_entity_poly.entity_id
_entity_poly.type
_entity_poly.pdbx_seq_one_letter_code
_entity_poly.pdbx_strand_id
1 'polypeptide(L)'
;MKIDGNQIKVGNILEINSKLWRVLKTQHTQPGKGGAYLQVEMKEIREGTKMNERFRSSESVERAILDEKVCQYLYSENNKFAFMDNSTYEQIEIGDDIITESQSKFLIENDDINLQFYEGSVVGLELPDNITLKVEETEAVVKGQTAASSYKPAILTGGIKTSVPPFISTEDYIVISTTNSSYVEKVKK
;
A
#
# COMPACT_ATOMS: atom_id res chain seq x y z
N MET A 1 -16.28 -7.72 15.19
CA MET A 1 -17.54 -7.00 15.46
C MET A 1 -18.51 -7.22 14.30
N LYS A 2 -19.74 -7.72 14.59
CA LYS A 2 -20.74 -7.96 13.54
C LYS A 2 -21.39 -6.67 13.08
N ILE A 3 -21.51 -6.50 11.78
CA ILE A 3 -22.21 -5.40 11.12
C ILE A 3 -23.15 -5.96 10.06
N ASP A 4 -24.20 -5.21 9.71
CA ASP A 4 -25.09 -5.59 8.61
C ASP A 4 -24.46 -5.25 7.25
N GLY A 5 -24.85 -5.97 6.20
CA GLY A 5 -24.33 -5.78 4.85
C GLY A 5 -24.48 -4.34 4.33
N ASN A 6 -25.55 -3.64 4.71
CA ASN A 6 -25.75 -2.23 4.34
C ASN A 6 -24.82 -1.23 5.08
N GLN A 7 -24.13 -1.68 6.13
CA GLN A 7 -23.17 -0.87 6.91
C GLN A 7 -21.74 -1.00 6.40
N ILE A 8 -21.49 -1.88 5.43
CA ILE A 8 -20.17 -2.04 4.83
C ILE A 8 -19.79 -0.78 4.07
N LYS A 9 -18.59 -0.26 4.35
CA LYS A 9 -18.03 0.95 3.72
C LYS A 9 -16.65 0.66 3.14
N VAL A 10 -16.26 1.44 2.15
CA VAL A 10 -14.89 1.44 1.62
C VAL A 10 -13.89 1.66 2.77
N GLY A 11 -12.81 0.89 2.77
CA GLY A 11 -11.79 0.89 3.83
C GLY A 11 -12.09 -0.06 5.00
N ASN A 12 -13.30 -0.59 5.13
CA ASN A 12 -13.55 -1.60 6.15
C ASN A 12 -12.73 -2.87 5.87
N ILE A 13 -12.33 -3.53 6.95
CA ILE A 13 -11.74 -4.86 6.89
C ILE A 13 -12.83 -5.86 7.30
N LEU A 14 -13.11 -6.82 6.43
CA LEU A 14 -14.06 -7.89 6.68
C LEU A 14 -13.31 -9.20 6.90
N GLU A 15 -13.78 -9.99 7.86
CA GLU A 15 -13.30 -11.35 8.05
C GLU A 15 -14.26 -12.33 7.37
N ILE A 16 -13.77 -13.02 6.34
CA ILE A 16 -14.53 -13.97 5.55
C ILE A 16 -13.67 -15.22 5.36
N ASN A 17 -14.16 -16.37 5.79
CA ASN A 17 -13.47 -17.67 5.73
C ASN A 17 -12.06 -17.61 6.35
N SER A 18 -11.93 -16.96 7.52
CA SER A 18 -10.66 -16.78 8.24
C SER A 18 -9.59 -16.00 7.47
N LYS A 19 -9.99 -15.23 6.45
CA LYS A 19 -9.15 -14.28 5.72
C LYS A 19 -9.66 -12.87 5.93
N LEU A 20 -8.73 -11.91 5.92
CA LEU A 20 -9.03 -10.50 6.07
C LEU A 20 -9.09 -9.82 4.71
N TRP A 21 -10.18 -9.13 4.45
CA TRP A 21 -10.49 -8.49 3.17
C TRP A 21 -10.71 -7.00 3.34
N ARG A 22 -9.92 -6.18 2.67
CA ARG A 22 -10.12 -4.73 2.62
C ARG A 22 -11.12 -4.37 1.54
N VAL A 23 -12.18 -3.68 1.91
CA VAL A 23 -13.21 -3.19 0.98
C VAL A 23 -12.64 -2.05 0.13
N LEU A 24 -12.61 -2.24 -1.19
CA LEU A 24 -12.12 -1.26 -2.17
C LEU A 24 -13.24 -0.41 -2.76
N LYS A 25 -14.38 -1.05 -3.07
CA LYS A 25 -15.56 -0.38 -3.66
C LYS A 25 -16.82 -0.99 -3.14
N THR A 26 -17.88 -0.18 -3.07
CA THR A 26 -19.22 -0.62 -2.74
C THR A 26 -20.21 -0.03 -3.73
N GLN A 27 -21.18 -0.84 -4.16
CA GLN A 27 -22.26 -0.42 -5.03
C GLN A 27 -23.60 -0.96 -4.50
N HIS A 28 -24.47 -0.04 -4.10
CA HIS A 28 -25.85 -0.38 -3.74
C HIS A 28 -26.67 -0.68 -4.98
N THR A 29 -27.38 -1.79 -4.96
CA THR A 29 -28.33 -2.15 -6.00
C THR A 29 -29.67 -2.47 -5.35
N GLN A 30 -30.69 -1.75 -5.76
CA GLN A 30 -32.05 -1.96 -5.31
C GLN A 30 -32.90 -2.33 -6.53
N PRO A 31 -33.04 -3.63 -6.84
CA PRO A 31 -33.88 -4.06 -7.95
C PRO A 31 -35.36 -3.77 -7.64
N GLY A 32 -36.14 -3.45 -8.65
CA GLY A 32 -37.57 -3.12 -8.50
C GLY A 32 -38.42 -4.29 -7.96
N LYS A 33 -37.94 -5.53 -8.04
CA LYS A 33 -38.50 -6.74 -7.43
C LYS A 33 -37.36 -7.52 -6.80
N GLY A 34 -37.33 -7.62 -5.47
CA GLY A 34 -36.30 -8.32 -4.70
C GLY A 34 -35.70 -7.47 -3.58
N GLY A 35 -34.96 -8.09 -2.67
CA GLY A 35 -34.29 -7.39 -1.58
C GLY A 35 -33.11 -6.55 -2.08
N ALA A 36 -32.84 -5.42 -1.42
CA ALA A 36 -31.65 -4.62 -1.66
C ALA A 36 -30.39 -5.43 -1.29
N TYR A 37 -29.36 -5.28 -2.12
CA TYR A 37 -28.04 -5.86 -1.86
C TYR A 37 -26.92 -4.87 -2.13
N LEU A 38 -25.80 -5.08 -1.44
CA LEU A 38 -24.57 -4.35 -1.64
C LEU A 38 -23.60 -5.24 -2.41
N GLN A 39 -23.12 -4.79 -3.56
CA GLN A 39 -22.00 -5.41 -4.25
C GLN A 39 -20.70 -4.80 -3.72
N VAL A 40 -19.78 -5.63 -3.28
CA VAL A 40 -18.53 -5.23 -2.64
C VAL A 40 -17.36 -5.80 -3.41
N GLU A 41 -16.49 -4.92 -3.90
CA GLU A 41 -15.16 -5.31 -4.40
C GLU A 41 -14.19 -5.19 -3.23
N MET A 42 -13.46 -6.27 -2.96
CA MET A 42 -12.51 -6.32 -1.87
C MET A 42 -11.21 -7.00 -2.26
N LYS A 43 -10.16 -6.72 -1.52
CA LYS A 43 -8.82 -7.28 -1.72
C LYS A 43 -8.37 -7.96 -0.44
N GLU A 44 -7.92 -9.18 -0.55
CA GLU A 44 -7.30 -9.93 0.54
C GLU A 44 -6.01 -9.22 0.97
N ILE A 45 -5.79 -9.10 2.29
CA ILE A 45 -4.71 -8.26 2.83
C ILE A 45 -3.33 -8.87 2.59
N ARG A 46 -3.18 -10.19 2.71
CA ARG A 46 -1.90 -10.89 2.57
C ARG A 46 -1.56 -11.18 1.11
N GLU A 47 -2.42 -11.93 0.43
CA GLU A 47 -2.16 -12.43 -0.93
C GLU A 47 -2.47 -11.39 -2.01
N GLY A 48 -3.22 -10.33 -1.68
CA GLY A 48 -3.61 -9.29 -2.62
C GLY A 48 -4.66 -9.72 -3.65
N THR A 49 -5.23 -10.92 -3.50
CA THR A 49 -6.28 -11.44 -4.38
C THR A 49 -7.52 -10.57 -4.30
N LYS A 50 -8.13 -10.25 -5.43
CA LYS A 50 -9.39 -9.50 -5.48
C LYS A 50 -10.58 -10.43 -5.53
N MET A 51 -11.66 -10.06 -4.84
CA MET A 51 -12.94 -10.74 -4.83
C MET A 51 -14.08 -9.74 -4.93
N ASN A 52 -15.14 -10.14 -5.64
CA ASN A 52 -16.41 -9.43 -5.66
C ASN A 52 -17.47 -10.30 -5.00
N GLU A 53 -18.15 -9.78 -4.01
CA GLU A 53 -19.19 -10.48 -3.30
C GLU A 53 -20.45 -9.61 -3.13
N ARG A 54 -21.60 -10.27 -2.97
CA ARG A 54 -22.88 -9.61 -2.74
C ARG A 54 -23.36 -9.92 -1.34
N PHE A 55 -23.63 -8.86 -0.60
CA PHE A 55 -24.22 -8.95 0.73
C PHE A 55 -25.66 -8.45 0.68
N ARG A 56 -26.59 -9.21 1.23
CA ARG A 56 -27.94 -8.70 1.45
C ARG A 56 -27.89 -7.61 2.52
N SER A 57 -28.78 -6.64 2.45
CA SER A 57 -28.78 -5.52 3.41
C SER A 57 -28.86 -5.94 4.88
N SER A 58 -29.52 -7.06 5.17
CA SER A 58 -29.68 -7.64 6.49
C SER A 58 -28.71 -8.80 6.78
N GLU A 59 -27.80 -9.10 5.89
CA GLU A 59 -26.80 -10.14 6.11
C GLU A 59 -25.74 -9.69 7.08
N SER A 60 -25.44 -10.50 8.08
CA SER A 60 -24.45 -10.18 9.11
C SER A 60 -23.05 -10.58 8.65
N VAL A 61 -22.11 -9.66 8.72
CA VAL A 61 -20.71 -9.82 8.34
C VAL A 61 -19.80 -9.44 9.51
N GLU A 62 -18.72 -10.19 9.69
CA GLU A 62 -17.70 -9.87 10.70
C GLU A 62 -16.78 -8.75 10.18
N ARG A 63 -16.79 -7.61 10.89
CA ARG A 63 -15.82 -6.53 10.65
C ARG A 63 -14.66 -6.67 11.62
N ALA A 64 -13.46 -6.82 11.10
CA ALA A 64 -12.23 -6.78 11.87
C ALA A 64 -11.79 -5.32 12.09
N ILE A 65 -11.23 -5.06 13.27
CA ILE A 65 -10.57 -3.80 13.60
C ILE A 65 -9.09 -4.15 13.70
N LEU A 66 -8.26 -3.44 12.94
CA LEU A 66 -6.82 -3.59 13.00
C LEU A 66 -6.26 -2.57 13.99
N ASP A 67 -5.36 -3.02 14.85
CA ASP A 67 -4.51 -2.13 15.63
C ASP A 67 -3.32 -1.71 14.75
N GLU A 68 -2.93 -0.45 14.86
CA GLU A 68 -1.79 0.10 14.12
C GLU A 68 -0.71 0.53 15.09
N LYS A 69 0.54 0.20 14.74
CA LYS A 69 1.71 0.63 15.49
C LYS A 69 2.75 1.19 14.55
N VAL A 70 3.30 2.34 14.93
CA VAL A 70 4.43 2.94 14.23
C VAL A 70 5.71 2.21 14.62
N CYS A 71 6.34 1.57 13.65
CA CYS A 71 7.56 0.82 13.83
C CYS A 71 8.63 1.33 12.88
N GLN A 72 9.87 1.41 13.35
CA GLN A 72 11.01 1.75 12.52
C GLN A 72 11.48 0.52 11.75
N TYR A 73 11.60 0.63 10.44
CA TYR A 73 12.22 -0.44 9.64
C TYR A 73 13.73 -0.45 9.86
N LEU A 74 14.28 -1.60 10.21
CA LEU A 74 15.70 -1.74 10.52
C LEU A 74 16.49 -2.30 9.33
N TYR A 75 16.18 -3.52 8.90
CA TYR A 75 16.87 -4.23 7.83
C TYR A 75 16.05 -5.43 7.33
N SER A 76 16.50 -6.02 6.23
CA SER A 76 16.00 -7.33 5.79
C SER A 76 17.15 -8.33 5.66
N GLU A 77 16.90 -9.57 6.10
CA GLU A 77 17.81 -10.68 5.97
C GLU A 77 17.03 -11.98 5.78
N ASN A 78 17.46 -12.83 4.84
CA ASN A 78 16.87 -14.16 4.61
C ASN A 78 15.31 -14.13 4.43
N ASN A 79 14.80 -13.18 3.65
CA ASN A 79 13.36 -12.97 3.41
C ASN A 79 12.56 -12.60 4.68
N LYS A 80 13.24 -12.14 5.70
CA LYS A 80 12.64 -11.56 6.90
C LYS A 80 12.97 -10.09 6.98
N PHE A 81 11.99 -9.32 7.44
CA PHE A 81 12.07 -7.87 7.61
C PHE A 81 12.00 -7.57 9.10
N ALA A 82 13.01 -6.88 9.61
CA ALA A 82 13.10 -6.51 11.02
C ALA A 82 12.59 -5.07 11.22
N PHE A 83 11.69 -4.92 12.17
CA PHE A 83 11.15 -3.64 12.62
C PHE A 83 11.33 -3.48 14.11
N MET A 84 11.36 -2.25 14.59
CA MET A 84 11.37 -1.92 16.01
C MET A 84 10.14 -1.10 16.34
N ASP A 85 9.35 -1.54 17.30
CA ASP A 85 8.20 -0.78 17.83
C ASP A 85 8.73 0.51 18.52
N ASN A 86 8.32 1.67 18.05
CA ASN A 86 8.81 2.96 18.56
C ASN A 86 8.38 3.25 20.01
N SER A 87 7.39 2.52 20.52
CA SER A 87 6.86 2.70 21.87
C SER A 87 7.51 1.78 22.89
N THR A 88 7.72 0.51 22.51
CA THR A 88 8.23 -0.54 23.41
C THR A 88 9.70 -0.88 23.17
N TYR A 89 10.24 -0.46 22.01
CA TYR A 89 11.59 -0.81 21.52
C TYR A 89 11.80 -2.32 21.31
N GLU A 90 10.70 -3.07 21.23
CA GLU A 90 10.74 -4.48 20.90
C GLU A 90 10.96 -4.69 19.40
N GLN A 91 11.80 -5.66 19.06
CA GLN A 91 12.01 -6.04 17.67
C GLN A 91 10.94 -7.01 17.21
N ILE A 92 10.39 -6.76 16.02
CA ILE A 92 9.37 -7.55 15.36
C ILE A 92 9.94 -8.03 14.03
N GLU A 93 9.93 -9.34 13.81
CA GLU A 93 10.32 -9.94 12.53
C GLU A 93 9.07 -10.34 11.74
N ILE A 94 9.03 -9.97 10.46
CA ILE A 94 7.92 -10.24 9.54
C ILE A 94 8.47 -10.95 8.31
N GLY A 95 7.81 -12.00 7.87
CA GLY A 95 8.19 -12.77 6.67
C GLY A 95 7.68 -12.15 5.37
N ASP A 96 8.16 -12.68 4.26
CA ASP A 96 7.75 -12.33 2.89
C ASP A 96 6.32 -12.82 2.55
N ASP A 97 5.72 -13.63 3.39
CA ASP A 97 4.30 -14.00 3.33
C ASP A 97 3.36 -12.82 3.67
N ILE A 98 3.85 -11.82 4.41
CA ILE A 98 3.09 -10.63 4.81
C ILE A 98 3.48 -9.41 3.99
N ILE A 99 4.77 -9.23 3.69
CA ILE A 99 5.32 -8.10 2.93
C ILE A 99 5.59 -8.55 1.49
N THR A 100 4.84 -8.01 0.55
CA THR A 100 5.03 -8.33 -0.87
C THR A 100 6.34 -7.76 -1.40
N GLU A 101 6.90 -8.37 -2.46
CA GLU A 101 8.11 -7.87 -3.13
C GLU A 101 7.96 -6.41 -3.59
N SER A 102 6.77 -6.00 -4.02
CA SER A 102 6.50 -4.61 -4.41
C SER A 102 6.56 -3.66 -3.22
N GLN A 103 6.08 -4.07 -2.05
CA GLN A 103 6.14 -3.25 -0.83
C GLN A 103 7.57 -3.17 -0.28
N SER A 104 8.32 -4.27 -0.33
CA SER A 104 9.69 -4.31 0.21
C SER A 104 10.63 -3.31 -0.45
N LYS A 105 10.41 -2.99 -1.73
CA LYS A 105 11.20 -1.99 -2.47
C LYS A 105 11.04 -0.57 -1.93
N PHE A 106 9.94 -0.29 -1.24
CA PHE A 106 9.66 1.01 -0.64
C PHE A 106 10.08 1.11 0.83
N LEU A 107 10.61 0.04 1.42
CA LEU A 107 11.14 0.07 2.78
C LEU A 107 12.54 0.69 2.78
N ILE A 108 12.68 1.80 3.47
CA ILE A 108 13.95 2.50 3.65
C ILE A 108 14.39 2.31 5.10
N GLU A 109 15.64 1.88 5.31
CA GLU A 109 16.20 1.71 6.66
C GLU A 109 16.07 3.00 7.48
N ASN A 110 15.64 2.84 8.71
CA ASN A 110 15.35 3.88 9.69
C ASN A 110 14.10 4.73 9.44
N ASP A 111 13.31 4.43 8.40
CA ASP A 111 12.01 5.08 8.21
C ASP A 111 10.92 4.44 9.07
N ASP A 112 9.96 5.28 9.47
CA ASP A 112 8.79 4.85 10.23
C ASP A 112 7.72 4.29 9.30
N ILE A 113 7.24 3.09 9.63
CA ILE A 113 6.21 2.36 8.88
C ILE A 113 5.09 1.95 9.84
N ASN A 114 3.84 2.10 9.41
CA ASN A 114 2.70 1.61 10.17
C ASN A 114 2.51 0.11 9.95
N LEU A 115 2.74 -0.70 10.99
CA LEU A 115 2.41 -2.11 10.99
C LEU A 115 0.96 -2.31 11.45
N GLN A 116 0.23 -3.18 10.76
CA GLN A 116 -1.15 -3.52 11.04
C GLN A 116 -1.23 -4.86 11.76
N PHE A 117 -1.92 -4.88 12.90
CA PHE A 117 -2.08 -6.05 13.75
C PHE A 117 -3.54 -6.46 13.82
N TYR A 118 -3.78 -7.76 13.84
CA TYR A 118 -5.05 -8.37 14.14
C TYR A 118 -4.84 -9.47 15.17
N GLU A 119 -5.55 -9.39 16.31
CA GLU A 119 -5.41 -10.34 17.41
C GLU A 119 -3.95 -10.58 17.85
N GLY A 120 -3.16 -9.51 17.90
CA GLY A 120 -1.76 -9.54 18.32
C GLY A 120 -0.75 -10.02 17.27
N SER A 121 -1.20 -10.43 16.10
CA SER A 121 -0.34 -10.85 14.98
C SER A 121 -0.26 -9.77 13.91
N VAL A 122 0.93 -9.58 13.32
CA VAL A 122 1.08 -8.67 12.17
C VAL A 122 0.38 -9.29 10.96
N VAL A 123 -0.51 -8.52 10.33
CA VAL A 123 -1.27 -8.95 9.15
C VAL A 123 -0.96 -8.14 7.90
N GLY A 124 -0.23 -7.04 8.05
CA GLY A 124 0.17 -6.19 6.94
C GLY A 124 0.93 -4.96 7.40
N LEU A 125 1.30 -4.14 6.44
CA LEU A 125 1.86 -2.81 6.67
C LEU A 125 1.17 -1.79 5.78
N GLU A 126 1.18 -0.55 6.22
CA GLU A 126 0.74 0.60 5.45
C GLU A 126 1.94 1.47 5.11
N LEU A 127 2.23 1.56 3.82
CA LEU A 127 3.26 2.46 3.31
C LEU A 127 2.71 3.89 3.31
N PRO A 128 3.55 4.92 3.54
CA PRO A 128 3.16 6.29 3.30
C PRO A 128 2.77 6.47 1.83
N ASP A 129 1.81 7.35 1.53
CA ASP A 129 1.34 7.60 0.15
C ASP A 129 2.48 8.00 -0.80
N ASN A 130 3.46 8.72 -0.26
CA ASN A 130 4.60 9.23 -1.00
C ASN A 130 5.89 8.98 -0.22
N ILE A 131 6.96 8.66 -0.95
CA ILE A 131 8.31 8.54 -0.39
C ILE A 131 9.32 9.33 -1.23
N THR A 132 10.41 9.72 -0.60
CA THR A 132 11.53 10.40 -1.26
C THR A 132 12.62 9.40 -1.58
N LEU A 133 12.97 9.26 -2.86
CA LEU A 133 14.04 8.38 -3.32
C LEU A 133 15.05 9.15 -4.17
N LYS A 134 16.28 8.64 -4.18
CA LYS A 134 17.36 9.14 -5.02
C LYS A 134 17.25 8.53 -6.41
N VAL A 135 17.51 9.32 -7.44
CA VAL A 135 17.63 8.85 -8.81
C VAL A 135 19.04 8.29 -9.01
N GLU A 136 19.14 6.99 -9.21
CA GLU A 136 20.42 6.30 -9.46
C GLU A 136 20.81 6.35 -10.92
N GLU A 137 19.84 6.13 -11.82
CA GLU A 137 20.07 6.14 -13.26
C GLU A 137 18.94 6.87 -13.99
N THR A 138 19.29 7.72 -14.93
CA THR A 138 18.37 8.33 -15.90
C THR A 138 19.16 8.85 -17.12
N GLU A 139 18.47 9.09 -18.22
CA GLU A 139 19.07 9.71 -19.38
C GLU A 139 19.57 11.12 -19.07
N ALA A 140 20.67 11.52 -19.70
CA ALA A 140 21.24 12.85 -19.54
C ALA A 140 20.24 13.94 -19.96
N VAL A 141 20.32 15.11 -19.26
CA VAL A 141 19.55 16.29 -19.65
C VAL A 141 20.17 16.89 -20.91
N VAL A 142 19.45 16.83 -22.03
CA VAL A 142 19.89 17.48 -23.28
C VAL A 142 19.43 18.93 -23.25
N LYS A 143 20.40 19.87 -23.19
CA LYS A 143 20.13 21.31 -23.28
C LYS A 143 19.62 21.62 -24.70
N GLY A 144 18.44 22.21 -24.80
CA GLY A 144 17.87 22.69 -26.06
C GLY A 144 16.74 21.84 -26.65
N GLN A 145 16.37 20.70 -26.09
CA GLN A 145 15.10 20.08 -26.37
C GLN A 145 13.98 20.83 -25.66
N THR A 146 13.52 21.89 -26.29
CA THR A 146 12.28 22.54 -25.90
C THR A 146 11.12 21.63 -26.22
N ALA A 147 10.40 21.26 -25.21
CA ALA A 147 8.98 20.98 -25.24
C ALA A 147 8.47 19.92 -26.23
N ALA A 148 8.90 18.70 -26.10
CA ALA A 148 7.93 17.65 -26.07
C ALA A 148 8.02 17.10 -24.64
N SER A 149 6.97 17.26 -23.89
CA SER A 149 6.85 16.86 -22.48
C SER A 149 6.87 15.32 -22.31
N SER A 150 7.81 14.66 -22.93
CA SER A 150 8.01 13.23 -22.82
C SER A 150 8.78 12.97 -21.54
N TYR A 151 8.15 12.31 -20.62
CA TYR A 151 8.84 11.73 -19.48
C TYR A 151 9.90 10.75 -19.98
N LYS A 152 11.03 10.68 -19.28
CA LYS A 152 12.12 9.76 -19.55
C LYS A 152 12.21 8.69 -18.46
N PRO A 153 12.74 7.49 -18.77
CA PRO A 153 12.88 6.44 -17.78
C PRO A 153 13.92 6.81 -16.73
N ALA A 154 13.68 6.40 -15.50
CA ALA A 154 14.61 6.51 -14.39
C ALA A 154 14.55 5.27 -13.50
N ILE A 155 15.69 4.94 -12.90
CA ILE A 155 15.84 3.92 -11.88
C ILE A 155 16.20 4.64 -10.58
N LEU A 156 15.44 4.33 -9.54
CA LEU A 156 15.60 4.91 -8.22
C LEU A 156 16.25 3.90 -7.28
N THR A 157 16.69 4.37 -6.12
CA THR A 157 17.15 3.52 -5.01
C THR A 157 16.19 2.36 -4.77
N GLY A 158 16.75 1.15 -4.58
CA GLY A 158 15.95 -0.08 -4.48
C GLY A 158 15.52 -0.67 -5.83
N GLY A 159 16.03 -0.16 -6.96
CA GLY A 159 15.71 -0.66 -8.29
C GLY A 159 14.30 -0.34 -8.79
N ILE A 160 13.64 0.64 -8.18
CA ILE A 160 12.30 1.08 -8.58
C ILE A 160 12.37 1.83 -9.89
N LYS A 161 11.62 1.36 -10.88
CA LYS A 161 11.51 1.99 -12.18
C LYS A 161 10.35 2.96 -12.23
N THR A 162 10.61 4.17 -12.72
CA THR A 162 9.59 5.21 -12.92
C THR A 162 9.88 6.03 -14.17
N SER A 163 8.95 6.90 -14.51
CA SER A 163 9.15 7.91 -15.55
C SER A 163 9.21 9.29 -14.91
N VAL A 164 10.21 10.09 -15.30
CA VAL A 164 10.48 11.41 -14.71
C VAL A 164 10.50 12.49 -15.78
N PRO A 165 10.21 13.75 -15.42
CA PRO A 165 10.36 14.89 -16.32
C PRO A 165 11.80 15.02 -16.86
N PRO A 166 11.98 15.65 -18.05
CA PRO A 166 13.28 15.76 -18.71
C PRO A 166 14.36 16.48 -17.89
N PHE A 167 13.98 17.37 -16.96
CA PHE A 167 14.91 18.14 -16.14
C PHE A 167 15.48 17.40 -14.93
N ILE A 168 15.03 16.17 -14.66
CA ILE A 168 15.55 15.33 -13.58
C ILE A 168 16.88 14.75 -14.00
N SER A 169 17.86 14.79 -13.10
CA SER A 169 19.21 14.25 -13.31
C SER A 169 19.51 13.11 -12.34
N THR A 170 20.50 12.31 -12.65
CA THR A 170 21.12 11.39 -11.69
C THR A 170 21.55 12.14 -10.44
N GLU A 171 21.46 11.52 -9.29
CA GLU A 171 21.72 12.09 -7.95
C GLU A 171 20.63 13.06 -7.43
N ASP A 172 19.61 13.38 -8.22
CA ASP A 172 18.46 14.13 -7.71
C ASP A 172 17.61 13.28 -6.75
N TYR A 173 16.98 13.94 -5.79
CA TYR A 173 15.97 13.34 -4.93
C TYR A 173 14.59 13.73 -5.43
N ILE A 174 13.72 12.73 -5.59
CA ILE A 174 12.35 12.91 -6.06
C ILE A 174 11.36 12.23 -5.12
N VAL A 175 10.18 12.79 -5.05
CA VAL A 175 9.03 12.20 -4.39
C VAL A 175 8.27 11.36 -5.40
N ILE A 176 7.96 10.12 -5.04
CA ILE A 176 7.13 9.21 -5.82
C ILE A 176 5.96 8.70 -5.01
N SER A 177 4.88 8.36 -5.69
CA SER A 177 3.74 7.67 -5.08
C SER A 177 4.06 6.19 -4.88
N THR A 178 3.81 5.66 -3.69
CA THR A 178 4.00 4.23 -3.38
C THR A 178 2.93 3.34 -4.03
N THR A 179 1.79 3.93 -4.42
CA THR A 179 0.68 3.20 -5.03
C THR A 179 0.99 2.70 -6.45
N ASN A 180 1.69 3.53 -7.24
CA ASN A 180 1.94 3.26 -8.67
C ASN A 180 3.33 3.64 -9.15
N SER A 181 4.23 3.98 -8.24
CA SER A 181 5.62 4.42 -8.50
C SER A 181 5.70 5.65 -9.41
N SER A 182 4.65 6.47 -9.49
CA SER A 182 4.66 7.65 -10.34
C SER A 182 5.42 8.82 -9.69
N TYR A 183 6.11 9.62 -10.51
CA TYR A 183 6.75 10.85 -10.10
C TYR A 183 5.70 11.87 -9.58
N VAL A 184 5.96 12.46 -8.44
CA VAL A 184 5.15 13.52 -7.85
C VAL A 184 5.86 14.87 -7.98
N GLU A 185 7.03 15.00 -7.38
CA GLU A 185 7.81 16.25 -7.42
C GLU A 185 9.31 16.02 -7.20
N LYS A 186 10.12 17.04 -7.52
CA LYS A 186 11.54 17.08 -7.19
C LYS A 186 11.73 17.76 -5.84
N VAL A 187 12.52 17.12 -4.96
CA VAL A 187 12.92 17.74 -3.69
C VAL A 187 13.82 18.94 -3.97
N LYS A 188 13.44 20.10 -3.49
CA LYS A 188 14.28 21.29 -3.53
C LYS A 188 15.34 21.16 -2.45
N LYS A 189 16.61 21.31 -2.84
CA LYS A 189 17.71 21.46 -1.89
C LYS A 189 17.63 22.81 -1.18
#